data_32f9132bef71dc7d27f2355fb68e2fb7
#
_entry.id   32f9132bef71dc7d27f2355fb68e2fb7
#
_cell.length_a   1.000
_cell.length_b   1.000
_cell.length_c   1.000
_cell.angle_alpha   90.00
_cell.angle_beta   90.00
_cell.angle_gamma   90.00
#
_symmetry.space_group_name_H-M   'P 1'
#
loop_
_entity.id
_entity.type
_entity.pdbx_description
1 polymer ?
#
loop_
_entity_poly.entity_id
_entity_poly.type
_entity_poly.pdbx_seq_one_letter_code
_entity_poly.pdbx_strand_id
1 'polypeptide(L)'
;MKDLNKKVREKFENFFDWIKGAELVELNSCDISEDPVRQELDIRFRTSHGRKIYGVKYKNEICAIMCFGFTNEIPKTIEEFDLMTRDAYMQSASWRNQNVGKIAIAYTVWSKKKGGGKLIVKEVFKKITVSYTHLTLPTKRIV
;
A
#
# COMPACT_ATOMS: atom_id res chain seq x y z
N MET A 1 0.28 -30.11 -27.77
CA MET A 1 1.49 -29.63 -27.11
C MET A 1 1.93 -28.24 -27.56
N LYS A 2 1.89 -27.93 -28.85
CA LYS A 2 2.25 -26.58 -29.35
C LYS A 2 1.29 -25.51 -28.82
N ASP A 3 0.00 -25.81 -28.69
CA ASP A 3 -1.00 -24.87 -28.20
C ASP A 3 -0.83 -24.54 -26.71
N LEU A 4 -0.44 -25.53 -25.91
CA LEU A 4 -0.17 -25.32 -24.49
C LEU A 4 1.04 -24.42 -24.27
N ASN A 5 2.11 -24.63 -25.01
CA ASN A 5 3.31 -23.82 -24.94
C ASN A 5 3.02 -22.37 -25.38
N LYS A 6 2.19 -22.21 -26.40
CA LYS A 6 1.77 -20.89 -26.87
C LYS A 6 0.96 -20.16 -25.80
N LYS A 7 0.00 -20.82 -25.16
CA LYS A 7 -0.81 -20.24 -24.09
C LYS A 7 0.03 -19.84 -22.88
N VAL A 8 0.99 -20.68 -22.49
CA VAL A 8 1.91 -20.37 -21.39
C VAL A 8 2.76 -19.15 -21.73
N ARG A 9 3.29 -19.09 -22.94
CA ARG A 9 4.09 -17.96 -23.42
C ARG A 9 3.29 -16.66 -23.41
N GLU A 10 2.04 -16.69 -23.90
CA GLU A 10 1.16 -15.53 -23.91
C GLU A 10 0.88 -15.04 -22.49
N LYS A 11 0.68 -15.92 -21.53
CA LYS A 11 0.50 -15.56 -20.12
C LYS A 11 1.75 -14.87 -19.56
N PHE A 12 2.93 -15.37 -19.86
CA PHE A 12 4.18 -14.73 -19.42
C PHE A 12 4.36 -13.36 -20.06
N GLU A 13 4.10 -13.23 -21.34
CA GLU A 13 4.20 -11.95 -22.04
C GLU A 13 3.24 -10.92 -21.45
N ASN A 14 1.99 -11.32 -21.21
CA ASN A 14 0.99 -10.45 -20.58
C ASN A 14 1.37 -10.05 -19.16
N PHE A 15 1.95 -10.97 -18.40
CA PHE A 15 2.42 -10.70 -17.05
C PHE A 15 3.57 -9.69 -17.05
N PHE A 16 4.54 -9.84 -17.95
CA PHE A 16 5.65 -8.89 -18.07
C PHE A 16 5.19 -7.53 -18.56
N ASP A 17 4.25 -7.47 -19.49
CA ASP A 17 3.67 -6.21 -19.95
C ASP A 17 2.97 -5.49 -18.81
N TRP A 18 2.22 -6.21 -17.99
CA TRP A 18 1.56 -5.68 -16.82
C TRP A 18 2.58 -5.07 -15.84
N ILE A 19 3.64 -5.78 -15.51
CA ILE A 19 4.66 -5.29 -14.59
C ILE A 19 5.38 -4.06 -15.15
N LYS A 20 5.74 -4.09 -16.42
CA LYS A 20 6.45 -2.97 -17.07
C LYS A 20 5.58 -1.73 -17.22
N GLY A 21 4.30 -1.91 -17.50
CA GLY A 21 3.37 -0.81 -17.71
C GLY A 21 2.75 -0.27 -16.44
N ALA A 22 3.00 -0.90 -15.29
CA ALA A 22 2.40 -0.52 -14.03
C ALA A 22 3.10 0.71 -13.44
N GLU A 23 2.32 1.62 -12.88
CA GLU A 23 2.82 2.85 -12.27
C GLU A 23 2.28 2.98 -10.86
N LEU A 24 3.15 3.29 -9.90
CA LEU A 24 2.74 3.58 -8.54
C LEU A 24 2.26 5.03 -8.44
N VAL A 25 1.05 5.23 -7.94
CA VAL A 25 0.44 6.55 -7.80
C VAL A 25 -0.13 6.74 -6.40
N GLU A 26 -0.08 7.96 -5.90
CA GLU A 26 -0.74 8.32 -4.66
C GLU A 26 -2.20 8.64 -4.98
N LEU A 27 -3.12 8.13 -4.16
CA LEU A 27 -4.55 8.29 -4.36
C LEU A 27 -5.17 9.11 -3.24
N ASN A 28 -6.20 9.89 -3.56
CA ASN A 28 -7.00 10.62 -2.60
C ASN A 28 -8.20 9.83 -2.11
N SER A 29 -8.51 8.72 -2.76
CA SER A 29 -9.67 7.89 -2.47
C SER A 29 -9.48 6.50 -3.01
N CYS A 30 -10.28 5.55 -2.52
CA CYS A 30 -10.35 4.20 -3.03
C CYS A 30 -11.76 3.65 -2.81
N ASP A 31 -12.09 2.54 -3.47
CA ASP A 31 -13.35 1.85 -3.22
C ASP A 31 -13.18 0.96 -1.98
N ILE A 32 -13.71 1.45 -0.85
CA ILE A 32 -13.62 0.75 0.44
C ILE A 32 -14.27 -0.63 0.39
N SER A 33 -15.32 -0.79 -0.43
CA SER A 33 -16.00 -2.08 -0.55
C SER A 33 -15.11 -3.19 -1.09
N GLU A 34 -14.02 -2.85 -1.77
CA GLU A 34 -13.06 -3.81 -2.30
C GLU A 34 -12.01 -4.23 -1.26
N ASP A 35 -11.90 -3.51 -0.14
CA ASP A 35 -10.95 -3.86 0.92
C ASP A 35 -11.41 -5.15 1.62
N PRO A 36 -10.62 -6.23 1.58
CA PRO A 36 -11.05 -7.49 2.16
C PRO A 36 -10.97 -7.53 3.68
N VAL A 37 -10.38 -6.53 4.31
CA VAL A 37 -10.00 -6.62 5.73
C VAL A 37 -10.54 -5.46 6.57
N ARG A 38 -10.55 -4.23 6.05
CA ARG A 38 -10.78 -3.02 6.86
C ARG A 38 -11.86 -2.12 6.27
N GLN A 39 -13.01 -2.68 5.93
CA GLN A 39 -14.10 -1.88 5.34
C GLN A 39 -14.66 -0.82 6.31
N GLU A 40 -14.45 -0.98 7.60
CA GLU A 40 -14.89 -0.02 8.63
C GLU A 40 -14.11 1.29 8.62
N LEU A 41 -12.94 1.32 7.97
CA LEU A 41 -12.11 2.53 7.89
C LEU A 41 -12.51 3.36 6.67
N ASP A 42 -13.02 4.57 6.93
CA ASP A 42 -13.45 5.46 5.84
C ASP A 42 -12.25 6.16 5.16
N ILE A 43 -12.55 6.92 4.12
CA ILE A 43 -11.51 7.63 3.36
C ILE A 43 -10.83 8.70 4.23
N ARG A 44 -11.59 9.35 5.10
CA ARG A 44 -11.04 10.38 5.99
C ARG A 44 -9.96 9.80 6.90
N PHE A 45 -10.21 8.61 7.47
CA PHE A 45 -9.19 7.92 8.26
C PHE A 45 -7.95 7.65 7.40
N ARG A 46 -8.16 7.12 6.20
CA ARG A 46 -7.07 6.65 5.31
C ARG A 46 -6.20 7.77 4.77
N THR A 47 -6.66 9.01 4.83
CA THR A 47 -5.95 10.16 4.26
C THR A 47 -5.58 11.23 5.28
N SER A 48 -5.90 11.02 6.55
CA SER A 48 -5.60 11.98 7.62
C SER A 48 -4.32 11.61 8.37
N HIS A 49 -3.74 12.59 9.07
CA HIS A 49 -2.58 12.42 9.95
C HIS A 49 -1.39 11.74 9.26
N GLY A 50 -1.11 12.14 8.02
CA GLY A 50 0.00 11.59 7.25
C GLY A 50 -0.24 10.20 6.68
N ARG A 51 -1.39 9.61 6.89
CA ARG A 51 -1.76 8.32 6.29
C ARG A 51 -1.97 8.49 4.80
N LYS A 52 -1.62 7.48 4.04
CA LYS A 52 -1.63 7.55 2.58
C LYS A 52 -2.26 6.32 1.96
N ILE A 53 -2.83 6.53 0.79
CA ILE A 53 -3.33 5.48 -0.09
C ILE A 53 -2.48 5.49 -1.34
N TYR A 54 -1.81 4.38 -1.64
CA TYR A 54 -1.15 4.21 -2.93
C TYR A 54 -1.86 3.16 -3.76
N GLY A 55 -1.80 3.35 -5.06
CA GLY A 55 -2.32 2.38 -6.01
C GLY A 55 -1.32 2.09 -7.10
N VAL A 56 -1.47 0.93 -7.72
CA VAL A 56 -0.76 0.57 -8.93
C VAL A 56 -1.73 0.76 -10.09
N LYS A 57 -1.38 1.67 -11.00
CA LYS A 57 -2.18 1.99 -12.17
C LYS A 57 -1.62 1.29 -13.39
N TYR A 58 -2.51 0.64 -14.15
CA TYR A 58 -2.17 -0.03 -15.38
C TYR A 58 -3.31 0.16 -16.37
N LYS A 59 -3.02 0.69 -17.56
CA LYS A 59 -4.01 0.97 -18.60
C LYS A 59 -5.20 1.78 -18.05
N ASN A 60 -4.91 2.83 -17.29
CA ASN A 60 -5.90 3.72 -16.66
C ASN A 60 -6.80 3.08 -15.61
N GLU A 61 -6.45 1.90 -15.12
CA GLU A 61 -7.17 1.24 -14.02
C GLU A 61 -6.26 1.07 -12.81
N ILE A 62 -6.83 1.22 -11.62
CA ILE A 62 -6.13 0.92 -10.38
C ILE A 62 -6.29 -0.56 -10.11
N CYS A 63 -5.20 -1.30 -10.18
CA CYS A 63 -5.19 -2.75 -10.08
C CYS A 63 -4.81 -3.30 -8.71
N ALA A 64 -4.14 -2.49 -7.89
CA ALA A 64 -3.77 -2.87 -6.53
C ALA A 64 -3.76 -1.62 -5.67
N ILE A 65 -4.05 -1.78 -4.37
CA ILE A 65 -4.11 -0.67 -3.43
C ILE A 65 -3.42 -1.08 -2.13
N MET A 66 -2.68 -0.14 -1.56
CA MET A 66 -2.10 -0.26 -0.23
C MET A 66 -2.42 1.01 0.57
N CYS A 67 -2.94 0.83 1.78
CA CYS A 67 -3.15 1.91 2.73
C CYS A 67 -2.16 1.77 3.87
N PHE A 68 -1.48 2.86 4.21
CA PHE A 68 -0.47 2.82 5.25
C PHE A 68 -0.38 4.16 5.99
N GLY A 69 0.30 4.13 7.13
CA GLY A 69 0.56 5.30 7.92
C GLY A 69 1.94 5.19 8.56
N PHE A 70 2.30 6.20 9.34
CA PHE A 70 3.64 6.30 9.91
C PHE A 70 3.55 6.43 11.43
N THR A 71 4.38 5.64 12.11
CA THR A 71 4.45 5.61 13.56
C THR A 71 5.90 5.67 14.02
N ASN A 72 6.12 5.89 15.31
CA ASN A 72 7.44 5.78 15.92
C ASN A 72 7.64 4.43 16.62
N GLU A 73 6.56 3.68 16.80
CA GLU A 73 6.57 2.36 17.39
C GLU A 73 5.64 1.45 16.58
N ILE A 74 5.79 0.13 16.73
CA ILE A 74 4.94 -0.83 16.03
C ILE A 74 3.64 -1.01 16.82
N PRO A 75 2.47 -0.65 16.24
CA PRO A 75 1.19 -0.86 16.91
C PRO A 75 0.80 -2.33 16.94
N LYS A 76 0.06 -2.73 17.97
CA LYS A 76 -0.44 -4.09 18.11
C LYS A 76 -1.89 -4.21 17.65
N THR A 77 -2.65 -3.11 17.69
CA THR A 77 -4.06 -3.07 17.32
C THR A 77 -4.31 -1.89 16.38
N ILE A 78 -5.48 -1.88 15.74
CA ILE A 78 -5.84 -0.76 14.88
C ILE A 78 -6.10 0.53 15.70
N GLU A 79 -6.57 0.39 16.91
CA GLU A 79 -6.76 1.52 17.82
C GLU A 79 -5.42 2.14 18.20
N GLU A 80 -4.42 1.32 18.51
CA GLU A 80 -3.06 1.80 18.74
C GLU A 80 -2.48 2.46 17.50
N PHE A 81 -2.72 1.87 16.33
CA PHE A 81 -2.28 2.44 15.06
C PHE A 81 -2.85 3.84 14.86
N ASP A 82 -4.14 4.02 15.12
CA ASP A 82 -4.77 5.34 14.97
C ASP A 82 -4.11 6.37 15.89
N LEU A 83 -3.94 6.04 17.16
CA LEU A 83 -3.31 6.95 18.12
C LEU A 83 -1.85 7.23 17.78
N MET A 84 -1.09 6.21 17.46
CA MET A 84 0.35 6.35 17.16
C MET A 84 0.60 7.14 15.89
N THR A 85 -0.23 6.98 14.86
CA THR A 85 -0.08 7.76 13.64
C THR A 85 -0.42 9.23 13.86
N ARG A 86 -1.43 9.52 14.66
CA ARG A 86 -1.78 10.89 15.05
C ARG A 86 -0.66 11.55 15.84
N ASP A 87 -0.14 10.85 16.84
CA ASP A 87 0.93 11.38 17.70
C ASP A 87 2.19 11.64 16.89
N ALA A 88 2.59 10.72 16.02
CA ALA A 88 3.75 10.90 15.17
C ALA A 88 3.59 12.10 14.25
N TYR A 89 2.41 12.27 13.66
CA TYR A 89 2.11 13.41 12.81
C TYR A 89 2.16 14.73 13.59
N MET A 90 1.56 14.77 14.78
CA MET A 90 1.53 15.97 15.59
C MET A 90 2.93 16.37 16.08
N GLN A 91 3.74 15.40 16.47
CA GLN A 91 5.14 15.64 16.84
C GLN A 91 5.95 16.19 15.67
N SER A 92 5.77 15.64 14.49
CA SER A 92 6.45 16.11 13.29
C SER A 92 6.10 17.57 12.97
N ALA A 93 4.82 17.92 13.10
CA ALA A 93 4.36 19.28 12.87
C ALA A 93 4.97 20.25 13.88
N SER A 94 5.05 19.88 15.17
CA SER A 94 5.57 20.74 16.23
C SER A 94 7.07 21.01 16.10
N TRP A 95 7.82 20.05 15.57
CA TRP A 95 9.27 20.19 15.39
C TRP A 95 9.66 20.71 14.02
N ARG A 96 8.71 21.02 13.15
CA ARG A 96 8.95 21.40 11.77
C ARG A 96 9.75 20.36 10.99
N ASN A 97 9.80 19.14 11.49
CA ASN A 97 10.43 18.03 10.80
C ASN A 97 9.42 17.41 9.85
N GLN A 98 9.88 17.06 8.68
CA GLN A 98 9.02 16.51 7.65
C GLN A 98 8.73 15.02 7.81
N ASN A 99 9.31 14.37 8.81
CA ASN A 99 9.14 12.93 9.03
C ASN A 99 7.96 12.69 9.97
N VAL A 100 6.89 12.15 9.44
CA VAL A 100 5.65 11.84 10.18
C VAL A 100 5.72 10.53 10.97
N GLY A 101 6.91 10.05 11.25
CA GLY A 101 7.19 8.80 11.94
C GLY A 101 8.31 8.07 11.22
N LYS A 102 8.98 7.17 11.93
CA LYS A 102 10.13 6.43 11.41
C LYS A 102 9.76 5.08 10.80
N ILE A 103 8.57 4.59 11.08
CA ILE A 103 8.10 3.28 10.67
C ILE A 103 6.87 3.45 9.82
N ALA A 104 6.87 2.88 8.62
CA ALA A 104 5.70 2.82 7.76
C ALA A 104 4.95 1.52 8.04
N ILE A 105 3.67 1.62 8.37
CA ILE A 105 2.82 0.49 8.68
C ILE A 105 1.73 0.40 7.61
N ALA A 106 1.75 -0.66 6.82
CA ALA A 106 0.66 -0.97 5.91
C ALA A 106 -0.41 -1.74 6.69
N TYR A 107 -1.60 -1.21 6.75
CA TYR A 107 -2.68 -1.85 7.49
C TYR A 107 -3.68 -2.59 6.60
N THR A 108 -3.65 -2.35 5.29
CA THR A 108 -4.40 -3.14 4.33
C THR A 108 -3.78 -3.06 2.94
N VAL A 109 -3.85 -4.18 2.23
CA VAL A 109 -3.36 -4.32 0.85
C VAL A 109 -4.33 -5.23 0.11
N TRP A 110 -4.74 -4.84 -1.09
CA TRP A 110 -5.53 -5.73 -1.94
C TRP A 110 -5.23 -5.51 -3.41
N SER A 111 -5.60 -6.47 -4.23
CA SER A 111 -5.35 -6.42 -5.66
C SER A 111 -6.47 -7.07 -6.43
N LYS A 112 -6.82 -6.47 -7.56
CA LYS A 112 -7.75 -7.04 -8.54
C LYS A 112 -7.03 -7.90 -9.57
N LYS A 113 -5.71 -7.82 -9.63
CA LYS A 113 -4.91 -8.49 -10.65
C LYS A 113 -3.84 -9.35 -10.00
N LYS A 114 -3.66 -10.56 -10.52
CA LYS A 114 -2.68 -11.51 -9.97
C LYS A 114 -1.29 -10.90 -9.93
N GLY A 115 -0.64 -10.99 -8.79
CA GLY A 115 0.68 -10.42 -8.58
C GLY A 115 0.68 -8.94 -8.18
N GLY A 116 -0.49 -8.27 -8.22
CA GLY A 116 -0.57 -6.85 -7.90
C GLY A 116 -0.25 -6.53 -6.45
N GLY A 117 -0.63 -7.41 -5.52
CA GLY A 117 -0.30 -7.23 -4.11
C GLY A 117 1.20 -7.24 -3.86
N LYS A 118 1.90 -8.20 -4.43
CA LYS A 118 3.37 -8.25 -4.34
C LYS A 118 4.03 -7.06 -5.03
N LEU A 119 3.50 -6.67 -6.16
CA LEU A 119 4.03 -5.54 -6.92
C LEU A 119 3.91 -4.24 -6.13
N ILE A 120 2.74 -3.96 -5.56
CA ILE A 120 2.54 -2.73 -4.81
C ILE A 120 3.40 -2.68 -3.55
N VAL A 121 3.55 -3.80 -2.84
CA VAL A 121 4.43 -3.88 -1.68
C VAL A 121 5.87 -3.55 -2.08
N LYS A 122 6.34 -4.13 -3.17
CA LYS A 122 7.70 -3.89 -3.68
C LYS A 122 7.91 -2.44 -4.08
N GLU A 123 6.96 -1.85 -4.82
CA GLU A 123 7.09 -0.48 -5.31
C GLU A 123 7.00 0.54 -4.17
N VAL A 124 6.09 0.35 -3.22
CA VAL A 124 6.00 1.21 -2.04
C VAL A 124 7.26 1.08 -1.19
N PHE A 125 7.75 -0.15 -0.99
CA PHE A 125 8.99 -0.39 -0.24
C PHE A 125 10.17 0.38 -0.85
N LYS A 126 10.33 0.34 -2.17
CA LYS A 126 11.38 1.09 -2.85
C LYS A 126 11.25 2.60 -2.60
N LYS A 127 10.03 3.11 -2.65
CA LYS A 127 9.77 4.54 -2.49
C LYS A 127 10.06 5.03 -1.08
N ILE A 128 9.64 4.28 -0.07
CA ILE A 128 9.74 4.73 1.32
C ILE A 128 11.07 4.38 1.98
N THR A 129 11.79 3.36 1.52
CA THR A 129 13.11 3.03 2.09
C THR A 129 14.17 4.10 1.83
N VAL A 130 13.94 4.99 0.89
CA VAL A 130 14.78 6.17 0.69
C VAL A 130 14.59 7.18 1.84
N SER A 131 13.39 7.23 2.42
CA SER A 131 13.01 8.24 3.42
C SER A 131 12.79 7.63 4.82
N TYR A 132 12.50 6.34 4.92
CA TYR A 132 12.13 5.68 6.17
C TYR A 132 12.95 4.41 6.37
N THR A 133 13.16 4.04 7.62
CA THR A 133 14.02 2.91 7.96
C THR A 133 13.33 1.56 7.89
N HIS A 134 12.00 1.51 7.86
CA HIS A 134 11.28 0.27 8.01
C HIS A 134 9.88 0.32 7.40
N LEU A 135 9.47 -0.79 6.77
CA LEU A 135 8.09 -1.02 6.35
C LEU A 135 7.60 -2.31 7.00
N THR A 136 6.49 -2.23 7.71
CA THR A 136 5.88 -3.38 8.38
C THR A 136 4.50 -3.65 7.80
N LEU A 137 4.19 -4.94 7.58
CA LEU A 137 2.89 -5.42 7.16
C LEU A 137 2.23 -6.19 8.29
N PRO A 138 0.91 -6.12 8.45
CA PRO A 138 0.20 -6.93 9.43
C PRO A 138 0.32 -8.41 9.06
N THR A 139 1.00 -9.20 9.90
CA THR A 139 1.33 -10.59 9.58
C THR A 139 0.11 -11.51 9.46
N LYS A 140 -1.00 -11.16 10.09
CA LYS A 140 -2.20 -11.99 10.10
C LYS A 140 -3.23 -11.61 9.05
N ARG A 141 -2.96 -10.62 8.20
CA ARG A 141 -3.95 -10.00 7.34
C ARG A 141 -3.61 -9.99 5.87
N ILE A 142 -2.47 -10.48 5.52
CA ILE A 142 -2.11 -10.62 4.12
C ILE A 142 -2.65 -11.97 3.65
N VAL A 143 -3.76 -11.90 3.01
CA VAL A 143 -4.44 -13.09 2.50
C VAL A 143 -4.22 -13.19 1.02
#